data_531bef4c49481d60177d800e6dc87a2a
#
_entry.id   531bef4c49481d60177d800e6dc87a2a
#
_cell.length_a   1.000
_cell.length_b   1.000
_cell.length_c   1.000
_cell.angle_alpha   90.00
_cell.angle_beta   90.00
_cell.angle_gamma   90.00
#
_symmetry.space_group_name_H-M   'P 1'
#
loop_
_entity.id
_entity.type
_entity.pdbx_description
1 polymer ?
#
loop_
_entity_poly.entity_id
_entity_poly.type
_entity_poly.pdbx_seq_one_letter_code
_entity_poly.pdbx_strand_id
1 'polypeptide(L)'
;VDGEGAVVGCLQLAVLPGISSQGSSRGLLEDVRVAKYCRSRGIGELLVQWAVTEARAQGCTLVELLTHHTRVDAQRFYERLGFARSHLGMTLRF
;
A
#
# COMPACT_ATOMS: atom_id res chain seq x y z
N VAL A 1 -4.39 2.87 16.02
CA VAL A 1 -3.91 3.49 17.28
C VAL A 1 -3.64 2.41 18.30
N ASP A 2 -2.79 2.69 19.24
CA ASP A 2 -2.54 1.77 20.35
C ASP A 2 -3.61 1.91 21.44
N GLY A 3 -3.50 1.13 22.51
CA GLY A 3 -4.45 1.14 23.62
C GLY A 3 -4.50 2.45 24.40
N GLU A 4 -3.56 3.36 24.19
CA GLU A 4 -3.50 4.69 24.80
C GLU A 4 -3.95 5.78 23.84
N GLY A 5 -4.39 5.42 22.65
CA GLY A 5 -4.85 6.34 21.63
C GLY A 5 -3.76 6.96 20.78
N ALA A 6 -2.51 6.58 20.95
CA ALA A 6 -1.43 7.08 20.10
C ALA A 6 -1.49 6.42 18.72
N VAL A 7 -1.20 7.18 17.67
CA VAL A 7 -1.16 6.66 16.30
C VAL A 7 0.12 5.85 16.13
N VAL A 8 -0.01 4.55 15.86
CA VAL A 8 1.13 3.65 15.65
C VAL A 8 1.42 3.40 14.18
N GLY A 9 0.47 3.67 13.30
CA GLY A 9 0.66 3.56 11.86
C GLY A 9 -0.51 4.13 11.10
N CYS A 10 -0.30 4.42 9.83
CA CYS A 10 -1.34 4.90 8.93
C CYS A 10 -1.00 4.56 7.48
N LEU A 11 -2.01 4.62 6.63
CA LEU A 11 -1.87 4.52 5.18
C LEU A 11 -3.02 5.25 4.50
N GLN A 12 -2.88 5.45 3.19
CA GLN A 12 -3.96 5.94 2.35
C GLN A 12 -4.25 4.90 1.28
N LEU A 13 -5.52 4.61 1.08
CA LEU A 13 -5.98 3.76 -0.02
C LEU A 13 -6.94 4.58 -0.87
N ALA A 14 -6.59 4.77 -2.14
CA ALA A 14 -7.47 5.37 -3.12
C ALA A 14 -8.03 4.27 -4.01
N VAL A 15 -9.34 4.31 -4.29
CA VAL A 15 -9.97 3.41 -5.23
C VAL A 15 -10.23 4.19 -6.51
N LEU A 16 -9.58 3.79 -7.59
CA LEU A 16 -9.63 4.49 -8.86
C LEU A 16 -10.42 3.66 -9.87
N PRO A 17 -11.44 4.23 -10.51
CA PRO A 17 -12.15 3.52 -11.58
C PRO A 17 -11.23 3.32 -12.76
N GLY A 18 -11.26 2.13 -13.35
CA GLY A 18 -10.50 1.82 -14.55
C GLY A 18 -11.28 2.20 -15.79
N ILE A 19 -10.63 2.89 -16.72
CA ILE A 19 -11.20 3.19 -18.04
C ILE A 19 -10.94 2.03 -18.99
N SER A 20 -9.75 1.46 -18.89
CA SER A 20 -9.40 0.21 -19.58
C SER A 20 -9.79 -0.98 -18.71
N SER A 21 -9.74 -2.18 -19.22
CA SER A 21 -10.12 -3.40 -18.50
C SER A 21 -11.60 -3.44 -18.13
N GLN A 22 -12.47 -2.91 -18.98
CA GLN A 22 -13.93 -2.98 -18.84
C GLN A 22 -14.47 -2.33 -17.57
N GLY A 23 -13.82 -1.28 -17.11
CA GLY A 23 -14.26 -0.53 -15.95
C GLY A 23 -13.85 -1.12 -14.61
N SER A 24 -12.94 -2.10 -14.58
CA SER A 24 -12.40 -2.61 -13.33
C SER A 24 -11.71 -1.52 -12.55
N SER A 25 -11.98 -1.47 -11.24
CA SER A 25 -11.32 -0.53 -10.33
C SER A 25 -9.97 -1.06 -9.88
N ARG A 26 -9.09 -0.14 -9.51
CA ARG A 26 -7.80 -0.47 -8.90
C ARG A 26 -7.64 0.28 -7.59
N GLY A 27 -6.95 -0.34 -6.65
CA GLY A 27 -6.54 0.30 -5.41
C GLY A 27 -5.15 0.89 -5.55
N LEU A 28 -4.97 2.12 -5.12
CA LEU A 28 -3.66 2.76 -5.04
C LEU A 28 -3.33 2.96 -3.57
N LEU A 29 -2.25 2.32 -3.11
CA LEU A 29 -1.79 2.37 -1.74
C LEU A 29 -0.70 3.41 -1.62
N GLU A 30 -0.87 4.36 -0.71
CA GLU A 30 0.06 5.46 -0.50
C GLU A 30 0.36 5.66 0.98
N ASP A 31 1.51 6.25 1.25
CA ASP A 31 1.88 6.76 2.57
C ASP A 31 1.75 5.72 3.70
N VAL A 32 2.19 4.49 3.43
CA VAL A 32 2.25 3.47 4.48
C VAL A 32 3.33 3.87 5.48
N ARG A 33 2.93 4.16 6.71
CA ARG A 33 3.83 4.61 7.77
C ARG A 33 3.53 3.89 9.06
N VAL A 34 4.59 3.52 9.76
CA VAL A 34 4.50 2.90 11.08
C VAL A 34 5.37 3.71 12.03
N ALA A 35 4.86 4.01 13.21
CA ALA A 35 5.62 4.71 14.23
C ALA A 35 6.93 3.97 14.51
N LYS A 36 8.01 4.72 14.68
CA LYS A 36 9.35 4.16 14.77
C LYS A 36 9.48 3.11 15.88
N TYR A 37 8.85 3.35 17.02
CA TYR A 37 8.87 2.42 18.15
C TYR A 37 8.01 1.17 17.94
N CYS A 38 7.17 1.16 16.90
CA CYS A 38 6.30 0.04 16.56
C CYS A 38 6.80 -0.77 15.37
N ARG A 39 7.91 -0.36 14.76
CA ARG A 39 8.48 -1.10 13.61
C ARG A 39 8.91 -2.49 14.07
N SER A 40 8.83 -3.46 13.17
CA SER A 40 9.13 -4.86 13.42
C SER A 40 8.12 -5.59 14.32
N ARG A 41 6.95 -5.00 14.57
CA ARG A 41 5.84 -5.64 15.29
C ARG A 41 4.73 -6.14 14.38
N GLY A 42 4.97 -6.19 13.07
CA GLY A 42 3.97 -6.65 12.11
C GLY A 42 2.85 -5.65 11.81
N ILE A 43 2.93 -4.42 12.30
CA ILE A 43 1.89 -3.41 12.10
C ILE A 43 1.78 -3.00 10.63
N GLY A 44 2.92 -2.83 9.95
CA GLY A 44 2.92 -2.53 8.52
C GLY A 44 2.22 -3.61 7.71
N GLU A 45 2.48 -4.87 8.02
CA GLU A 45 1.82 -6.00 7.36
C GLU A 45 0.31 -5.98 7.60
N LEU A 46 -0.12 -5.75 8.84
CA LEU A 46 -1.54 -5.65 9.17
C LEU A 46 -2.23 -4.53 8.41
N LEU A 47 -1.58 -3.37 8.31
CA LEU A 47 -2.11 -2.23 7.56
C LEU A 47 -2.29 -2.56 6.08
N VAL A 48 -1.28 -3.18 5.46
CA VAL A 48 -1.34 -3.54 4.04
C VAL A 48 -2.39 -4.62 3.81
N GLN A 49 -2.48 -5.62 4.69
CA GLN A 49 -3.51 -6.65 4.60
C GLN A 49 -4.91 -6.07 4.71
N TRP A 50 -5.12 -5.11 5.61
CA TRP A 50 -6.39 -4.39 5.71
C TRP A 50 -6.71 -3.67 4.40
N ALA A 51 -5.75 -2.95 3.84
CA ALA A 51 -5.95 -2.21 2.59
C ALA A 51 -6.31 -3.13 1.42
N VAL A 52 -5.64 -4.28 1.32
CA VAL A 52 -5.93 -5.26 0.27
C VAL A 52 -7.34 -5.83 0.44
N THR A 53 -7.73 -6.16 1.67
CA THR A 53 -9.08 -6.66 1.96
C THR A 53 -10.14 -5.62 1.61
N GLU A 54 -9.90 -4.37 1.99
CA GLU A 54 -10.81 -3.26 1.69
C GLU A 54 -10.93 -3.01 0.18
N ALA A 55 -9.82 -3.03 -0.53
CA ALA A 55 -9.82 -2.86 -1.98
C ALA A 55 -10.64 -3.96 -2.68
N ARG A 56 -10.48 -5.21 -2.25
CA ARG A 56 -11.29 -6.31 -2.77
C ARG A 56 -12.77 -6.12 -2.48
N ALA A 57 -13.11 -5.69 -1.28
CA ALA A 57 -14.50 -5.44 -0.90
C ALA A 57 -15.13 -4.35 -1.75
N GLN A 58 -14.34 -3.41 -2.25
CA GLN A 58 -14.79 -2.33 -3.12
C GLN A 58 -14.72 -2.68 -4.62
N GLY A 59 -14.44 -3.92 -4.95
CA GLY A 59 -14.44 -4.39 -6.33
C GLY A 59 -13.16 -4.16 -7.11
N CYS A 60 -12.07 -3.82 -6.44
CA CYS A 60 -10.78 -3.68 -7.11
C CYS A 60 -10.25 -5.03 -7.58
N THR A 61 -9.63 -5.05 -8.74
CA THR A 61 -9.01 -6.26 -9.30
C THR A 61 -7.52 -6.34 -8.99
N LEU A 62 -6.94 -5.22 -8.58
CA LEU A 62 -5.54 -5.16 -8.16
C LEU A 62 -5.33 -4.03 -7.17
N VAL A 63 -4.23 -4.09 -6.46
CA VAL A 63 -3.69 -3.00 -5.64
C VAL A 63 -2.27 -2.72 -6.13
N GLU A 64 -1.97 -1.45 -6.33
CA GLU A 64 -0.65 -1.03 -6.76
C GLU A 64 -0.09 0.03 -5.81
N LEU A 65 1.21 0.17 -5.81
CA LEU A 65 1.92 1.18 -5.02
C LEU A 65 3.19 1.61 -5.74
N LEU A 66 3.70 2.76 -5.35
CA LEU A 66 5.01 3.23 -5.78
C LEU A 66 5.93 3.29 -4.57
N THR A 67 7.16 2.87 -4.76
CA THR A 67 8.21 3.01 -3.76
C THR A 67 9.47 3.50 -4.45
N HIS A 68 10.23 4.34 -3.77
CA HIS A 68 11.45 4.89 -4.36
C HIS A 68 12.45 3.75 -4.64
N HIS A 69 13.14 3.82 -5.76
CA HIS A 69 14.06 2.76 -6.19
C HIS A 69 15.20 2.48 -5.21
N THR A 70 15.53 3.44 -4.34
CA THR A 70 16.56 3.26 -3.32
C THR A 70 16.05 2.58 -2.05
N ARG A 71 14.75 2.45 -1.90
CA ARG A 71 14.14 1.84 -0.71
C ARG A 71 14.05 0.32 -0.84
N VAL A 72 15.20 -0.33 -0.82
CA VAL A 72 15.29 -1.79 -1.03
C VAL A 72 14.54 -2.58 0.05
N ASP A 73 14.59 -2.13 1.30
CA ASP A 73 13.89 -2.79 2.39
C ASP A 73 12.38 -2.75 2.22
N ALA A 74 11.85 -1.61 1.79
CA ALA A 74 10.43 -1.47 1.50
C ALA A 74 10.01 -2.39 0.34
N GLN A 75 10.82 -2.45 -0.71
CA GLN A 75 10.56 -3.32 -1.86
C GLN A 75 10.49 -4.78 -1.43
N ARG A 76 11.42 -5.24 -0.61
CA ARG A 76 11.43 -6.62 -0.08
C ARG A 76 10.21 -6.89 0.79
N PHE A 77 9.82 -5.92 1.60
CA PHE A 77 8.64 -6.02 2.43
C PHE A 77 7.38 -6.28 1.59
N TYR A 78 7.17 -5.47 0.54
CA TYR A 78 6.02 -5.64 -0.33
C TYR A 78 6.07 -6.94 -1.14
N GLU A 79 7.24 -7.33 -1.58
CA GLU A 79 7.40 -8.60 -2.30
C GLU A 79 7.02 -9.80 -1.42
N ARG A 80 7.37 -9.77 -0.13
CA ARG A 80 6.94 -10.82 0.81
C ARG A 80 5.44 -10.89 0.97
N LEU A 81 4.74 -9.79 0.76
CA LEU A 81 3.28 -9.71 0.84
C LEU A 81 2.58 -10.04 -0.48
N GLY A 82 3.34 -10.42 -1.50
CA GLY A 82 2.79 -10.85 -2.78
C GLY A 82 2.80 -9.79 -3.88
N PHE A 83 3.31 -8.60 -3.63
CA PHE A 83 3.43 -7.58 -4.67
C PHE A 83 4.57 -7.91 -5.62
N ALA A 84 4.34 -7.73 -6.91
CA ALA A 84 5.32 -7.98 -7.96
C ALA A 84 5.82 -6.66 -8.55
N ARG A 85 7.10 -6.61 -8.91
CA ARG A 85 7.69 -5.47 -9.61
C ARG A 85 7.39 -5.57 -11.10
N SER A 86 6.14 -5.37 -11.46
CA SER A 86 5.71 -5.54 -12.84
C SER A 86 5.70 -4.25 -13.65
N HIS A 87 5.83 -3.10 -12.99
CA HIS A 87 5.70 -1.79 -13.62
C HIS A 87 6.81 -0.85 -13.16
N LEU A 88 7.14 0.11 -14.00
CA LEU A 88 8.10 1.17 -13.70
C LEU A 88 7.34 2.48 -13.48
N GLY A 89 7.49 3.07 -12.31
CA GLY A 89 6.94 4.39 -12.02
C GLY A 89 7.82 5.50 -12.60
N MET A 90 7.20 6.53 -13.16
CA MET A 90 7.91 7.69 -13.70
C MET A 90 7.25 8.96 -13.16
N THR A 91 8.07 9.92 -12.72
CA THR A 91 7.59 11.15 -12.10
C THR A 91 8.16 12.35 -12.82
N LEU A 92 7.29 13.29 -13.15
CA LEU A 92 7.69 14.61 -13.65
C LEU A 92 7.42 15.64 -12.55
N ARG A 93 8.46 16.31 -12.08
CA ARG A 93 8.33 17.36 -11.07
C ARG A 93 8.31 18.73 -11.70
N PHE A 94 7.51 19.59 -11.15
CA PHE A 94 7.39 20.98 -11.58
C PHE A 94 8.18 21.91 -10.66
#